data_cc2e6f0dedb97b0015562bf2857d28fb
#
_entry.id   cc2e6f0dedb97b0015562bf2857d28fb
#
_cell.length_a   1.000
_cell.length_b   1.000
_cell.length_c   1.000
_cell.angle_alpha   90.00
_cell.angle_beta   90.00
_cell.angle_gamma   90.00
#
_symmetry.space_group_name_H-M   'P 1'
#
loop_
_entity.id
_entity.type
_entity.pdbx_description
1 polymer ?
#
loop_
_entity_poly.entity_id
_entity_poly.type
_entity_poly.pdbx_seq_one_letter_code
_entity_poly.pdbx_strand_id
1 'polypeptide(L)'
;MTNSSISSLLRSFSKNETKRFDLFVSSEYFNRRSAVTKLWNEMKLFAPDYNSSGLTREYIYSKIFPGKKFNYGTLKNLMYELTDLSKKFIEFEHYSSKKIQGRFNRLEAIMDKRLFSFFEKAFRETEESIEDNFYESDYYRNKFHLLSLKQNYLIQHDKYYDTAASSESGNHNITMGYFIDVFHNNYNQLLIQTELNAAPENSFMKKVLDFYNSAPANFDFRVRIFYHATMLIYEGSREHFYEMKKLVEENIMRLSHGERYNFLVALSGYCYIKYEEGSEEFLKYEFEICRYMIDNGIFNFENAPNIDGSFYRNVALSAVKNNEYEWALGFINKFRYSLDMKIREHYYLYALIEYNIKIKNFGQASKYLAKIKHSFVIDKIQIKRWELIVNYEMHGFNSLPYVID
;
A
#
# COMPACT_ATOMS: atom_id res chain seq x y z
N MET A 1 31.44 -7.00 -12.39
CA MET A 1 30.50 -7.53 -11.37
C MET A 1 29.36 -6.56 -11.07
N THR A 2 29.45 -5.32 -11.47
CA THR A 2 28.49 -4.24 -11.16
C THR A 2 27.02 -4.52 -11.53
N ASN A 3 26.76 -5.28 -12.61
CA ASN A 3 25.42 -5.66 -13.07
C ASN A 3 25.03 -7.11 -12.69
N SER A 4 25.65 -7.70 -11.68
CA SER A 4 25.26 -9.03 -11.20
C SER A 4 24.04 -8.97 -10.27
N SER A 5 23.26 -10.07 -10.20
CA SER A 5 22.11 -10.18 -9.28
C SER A 5 22.49 -9.87 -7.83
N ILE A 6 23.66 -10.32 -7.39
CA ILE A 6 24.14 -10.04 -6.03
C ILE A 6 24.38 -8.54 -5.82
N SER A 7 25.02 -7.85 -6.77
CA SER A 7 25.25 -6.40 -6.64
C SER A 7 23.96 -5.60 -6.63
N SER A 8 22.95 -6.02 -7.44
CA SER A 8 21.63 -5.40 -7.44
C SER A 8 20.90 -5.58 -6.10
N LEU A 9 21.02 -6.76 -5.51
CA LEU A 9 20.41 -7.07 -4.20
C LEU A 9 21.09 -6.32 -3.07
N LEU A 10 22.43 -6.27 -3.05
CA LEU A 10 23.19 -5.55 -2.01
C LEU A 10 22.98 -4.03 -2.06
N ARG A 11 22.70 -3.44 -3.23
CA ARG A 11 22.33 -2.02 -3.36
C ARG A 11 21.02 -1.67 -2.65
N SER A 12 20.12 -2.65 -2.47
CA SER A 12 18.86 -2.42 -1.77
C SER A 12 19.03 -2.31 -0.26
N PHE A 13 20.18 -2.71 0.28
CA PHE A 13 20.43 -2.67 1.71
C PHE A 13 20.75 -1.25 2.18
N SER A 14 20.04 -0.81 3.20
CA SER A 14 20.40 0.38 3.98
C SER A 14 21.74 0.18 4.70
N LYS A 15 22.33 1.28 5.16
CA LYS A 15 23.58 1.24 5.96
C LYS A 15 23.45 0.34 7.21
N ASN A 16 22.27 0.34 7.85
CA ASN A 16 22.00 -0.49 9.02
C ASN A 16 21.82 -1.97 8.66
N GLU A 17 21.13 -2.26 7.56
CA GLU A 17 20.99 -3.64 7.05
C GLU A 17 22.35 -4.20 6.61
N THR A 18 23.20 -3.41 5.98
CA THR A 18 24.58 -3.82 5.63
C THR A 18 25.37 -4.24 6.86
N LYS A 19 25.25 -3.51 8.00
CA LYS A 19 25.89 -3.89 9.27
C LYS A 19 25.33 -5.18 9.86
N ARG A 20 24.01 -5.37 9.82
CA ARG A 20 23.39 -6.61 10.32
C ARG A 20 23.68 -7.79 9.41
N PHE A 21 23.75 -7.57 8.08
CA PHE A 21 24.17 -8.60 7.14
C PHE A 21 25.61 -9.06 7.36
N ASP A 22 26.51 -8.16 7.77
CA ASP A 22 27.89 -8.51 8.16
C ASP A 22 27.91 -9.54 9.29
N LEU A 23 27.09 -9.34 10.33
CA LEU A 23 26.93 -10.29 11.43
C LEU A 23 26.29 -11.60 10.96
N PHE A 24 25.27 -11.51 10.08
CA PHE A 24 24.56 -12.67 9.55
C PHE A 24 25.48 -13.58 8.72
N VAL A 25 26.28 -13.00 7.82
CA VAL A 25 27.26 -13.75 7.00
C VAL A 25 28.39 -14.33 7.87
N SER A 26 28.73 -13.68 8.96
CA SER A 26 29.79 -14.14 9.88
C SER A 26 29.31 -15.22 10.86
N SER A 27 28.00 -15.43 10.98
CA SER A 27 27.43 -16.45 11.87
C SER A 27 27.59 -17.87 11.30
N GLU A 28 28.22 -18.77 12.05
CA GLU A 28 28.35 -20.18 11.68
C GLU A 28 27.01 -20.92 11.57
N TYR A 29 25.97 -20.39 12.19
CA TYR A 29 24.60 -20.94 12.07
C TYR A 29 24.04 -20.76 10.67
N PHE A 30 24.27 -19.60 10.05
CA PHE A 30 23.76 -19.28 8.73
C PHE A 30 24.75 -19.58 7.60
N ASN A 31 26.05 -19.44 7.86
CA ASN A 31 27.11 -19.60 6.86
C ASN A 31 28.30 -20.37 7.44
N ARG A 32 28.48 -21.59 6.99
CA ARG A 32 29.62 -22.45 7.36
C ARG A 32 30.82 -22.34 6.41
N ARG A 33 30.70 -21.52 5.36
CA ARG A 33 31.73 -21.45 4.31
C ARG A 33 32.53 -20.16 4.41
N SER A 34 33.76 -20.25 4.95
CA SER A 34 34.63 -19.08 5.12
C SER A 34 34.94 -18.33 3.81
N ALA A 35 34.92 -19.01 2.63
CA ALA A 35 35.12 -18.38 1.35
C ALA A 35 33.97 -17.41 0.98
N VAL A 36 32.72 -17.66 1.44
CA VAL A 36 31.58 -16.75 1.27
C VAL A 36 31.75 -15.50 2.16
N THR A 37 32.23 -15.69 3.38
CA THR A 37 32.58 -14.56 4.27
C THR A 37 33.69 -13.70 3.67
N LYS A 38 34.73 -14.31 3.09
CA LYS A 38 35.80 -13.59 2.36
C LYS A 38 35.24 -12.82 1.16
N LEU A 39 34.37 -13.43 0.37
CA LEU A 39 33.69 -12.76 -0.75
C LEU A 39 32.91 -11.53 -0.28
N TRP A 40 32.10 -11.68 0.78
CA TRP A 40 31.38 -10.57 1.38
C TRP A 40 32.30 -9.44 1.85
N ASN A 41 33.38 -9.78 2.56
CA ASN A 41 34.34 -8.81 3.08
C ASN A 41 34.99 -7.97 1.97
N GLU A 42 35.25 -8.54 0.80
CA GLU A 42 35.77 -7.80 -0.34
C GLU A 42 34.66 -6.99 -1.03
N MET A 43 33.45 -7.55 -1.18
CA MET A 43 32.33 -6.85 -1.83
C MET A 43 31.87 -5.64 -1.01
N LYS A 44 31.78 -5.73 0.32
CA LYS A 44 31.31 -4.61 1.17
C LYS A 44 32.15 -3.35 1.08
N LEU A 45 33.41 -3.44 0.61
CA LEU A 45 34.28 -2.27 0.39
C LEU A 45 33.75 -1.36 -0.73
N PHE A 46 32.87 -1.86 -1.58
CA PHE A 46 32.26 -1.13 -2.70
C PHE A 46 30.83 -0.63 -2.40
N ALA A 47 30.38 -0.73 -1.14
CA ALA A 47 29.09 -0.21 -0.72
C ALA A 47 29.10 1.34 -0.76
N PRO A 48 27.92 2.02 -0.96
CA PRO A 48 26.58 1.42 -1.19
C PRO A 48 26.32 1.07 -2.66
N ASP A 49 27.06 1.66 -3.60
CA ASP A 49 26.67 1.66 -5.02
C ASP A 49 27.09 0.40 -5.78
N TYR A 50 28.10 -0.30 -5.29
CA TYR A 50 28.68 -1.48 -5.96
C TYR A 50 28.96 -1.26 -7.46
N ASN A 51 29.35 -0.05 -7.84
CA ASN A 51 29.46 0.42 -9.22
C ASN A 51 30.88 0.80 -9.65
N SER A 52 31.88 0.53 -8.81
CA SER A 52 33.27 0.85 -9.08
C SER A 52 33.86 -0.02 -10.21
N SER A 53 34.65 0.58 -11.08
CA SER A 53 35.44 -0.13 -12.10
C SER A 53 36.43 -1.13 -11.51
N GLY A 54 36.83 -0.94 -10.23
CA GLY A 54 37.68 -1.87 -9.49
C GLY A 54 36.98 -3.17 -9.06
N LEU A 55 35.64 -3.22 -9.09
CA LEU A 55 34.87 -4.42 -8.73
C LEU A 55 34.85 -5.42 -9.89
N THR A 56 36.03 -6.01 -10.20
CA THR A 56 36.18 -7.04 -11.23
C THR A 56 36.12 -8.45 -10.64
N ARG A 57 35.82 -9.44 -11.45
CA ARG A 57 35.78 -10.85 -11.04
C ARG A 57 37.15 -11.35 -10.65
N GLU A 58 38.16 -10.95 -11.41
CA GLU A 58 39.58 -11.33 -11.25
C GLU A 58 40.11 -10.73 -9.93
N TYR A 59 39.81 -9.45 -9.65
CA TYR A 59 40.19 -8.80 -8.40
C TYR A 59 39.62 -9.55 -7.20
N ILE A 60 38.30 -9.75 -7.14
CA ILE A 60 37.62 -10.44 -6.04
C ILE A 60 38.18 -11.86 -5.87
N TYR A 61 38.35 -12.61 -6.96
CA TYR A 61 38.89 -13.98 -6.88
C TYR A 61 40.31 -14.00 -6.30
N SER A 62 41.17 -13.09 -6.72
CA SER A 62 42.57 -13.00 -6.23
C SER A 62 42.66 -12.71 -4.74
N LYS A 63 41.68 -11.95 -4.20
CA LYS A 63 41.58 -11.65 -2.76
C LYS A 63 41.09 -12.84 -1.93
N ILE A 64 40.13 -13.62 -2.47
CA ILE A 64 39.61 -14.80 -1.78
C ILE A 64 40.62 -15.97 -1.82
N PHE A 65 41.31 -16.12 -2.96
CA PHE A 65 42.25 -17.24 -3.25
C PHE A 65 43.62 -16.72 -3.71
N PRO A 66 44.42 -16.13 -2.78
CA PRO A 66 45.75 -15.64 -3.16
C PRO A 66 46.61 -16.71 -3.85
N GLY A 67 47.28 -16.37 -4.93
CA GLY A 67 48.19 -17.25 -5.67
C GLY A 67 47.52 -18.32 -6.53
N LYS A 68 46.18 -18.44 -6.55
CA LYS A 68 45.47 -19.38 -7.41
C LYS A 68 45.10 -18.76 -8.75
N LYS A 69 45.19 -19.54 -9.82
CA LYS A 69 44.72 -19.16 -11.17
C LYS A 69 43.20 -18.89 -11.10
N PHE A 70 42.77 -17.82 -11.77
CA PHE A 70 41.34 -17.44 -11.82
C PHE A 70 40.48 -18.60 -12.34
N ASN A 71 39.40 -18.91 -11.60
CA ASN A 71 38.40 -19.90 -11.96
C ASN A 71 36.99 -19.28 -11.82
N TYR A 72 36.38 -19.03 -12.97
CA TYR A 72 35.05 -18.43 -13.03
C TYR A 72 33.96 -19.30 -12.38
N GLY A 73 34.00 -20.63 -12.57
CA GLY A 73 33.05 -21.56 -11.98
C GLY A 73 33.02 -21.49 -10.45
N THR A 74 34.23 -21.48 -9.84
CA THR A 74 34.36 -21.34 -8.38
C THR A 74 33.79 -20.01 -7.89
N LEU A 75 34.13 -18.89 -8.55
CA LEU A 75 33.61 -17.57 -8.17
C LEU A 75 32.11 -17.50 -8.38
N LYS A 76 31.57 -18.02 -9.48
CA LYS A 76 30.12 -18.07 -9.75
C LYS A 76 29.36 -18.79 -8.63
N ASN A 77 29.88 -19.92 -8.17
CA ASN A 77 29.26 -20.67 -7.07
C ASN A 77 29.27 -19.87 -5.76
N LEU A 78 30.37 -19.21 -5.42
CA LEU A 78 30.44 -18.34 -4.24
C LEU A 78 29.46 -17.15 -4.33
N MET A 79 29.35 -16.54 -5.51
CA MET A 79 28.37 -15.47 -5.73
C MET A 79 26.93 -15.98 -5.59
N TYR A 80 26.64 -17.17 -6.07
CA TYR A 80 25.33 -17.80 -5.89
C TYR A 80 25.03 -18.03 -4.40
N GLU A 81 25.97 -18.60 -3.65
CA GLU A 81 25.81 -18.83 -2.22
C GLU A 81 25.64 -17.53 -1.43
N LEU A 82 26.41 -16.47 -1.76
CA LEU A 82 26.22 -15.15 -1.13
C LEU A 82 24.87 -14.55 -1.49
N THR A 83 24.38 -14.75 -2.73
CA THR A 83 23.04 -14.31 -3.14
C THR A 83 21.94 -15.03 -2.36
N ASP A 84 22.06 -16.34 -2.17
CA ASP A 84 21.12 -17.15 -1.38
C ASP A 84 21.11 -16.70 0.09
N LEU A 85 22.32 -16.48 0.64
CA LEU A 85 22.45 -15.96 2.01
C LEU A 85 21.85 -14.56 2.18
N SER A 86 21.99 -13.70 1.16
CA SER A 86 21.37 -12.37 1.16
C SER A 86 19.83 -12.42 1.12
N LYS A 87 19.27 -13.38 0.37
CA LYS A 87 17.81 -13.63 0.37
C LYS A 87 17.31 -14.09 1.73
N LYS A 88 18.04 -15.08 2.34
CA LYS A 88 17.73 -15.55 3.70
C LYS A 88 17.80 -14.43 4.74
N PHE A 89 18.74 -13.51 4.59
CA PHE A 89 18.82 -12.33 5.44
C PHE A 89 17.59 -11.44 5.30
N ILE A 90 17.15 -11.14 4.07
CA ILE A 90 15.92 -10.37 3.84
C ILE A 90 14.71 -11.06 4.46
N GLU A 91 14.58 -12.37 4.27
CA GLU A 91 13.51 -13.18 4.89
C GLU A 91 13.53 -13.09 6.41
N PHE A 92 14.71 -13.21 7.01
CA PHE A 92 14.91 -13.12 8.46
C PHE A 92 14.61 -11.73 9.00
N GLU A 93 15.05 -10.67 8.34
CA GLU A 93 14.75 -9.27 8.71
C GLU A 93 13.25 -9.00 8.63
N HIS A 94 12.60 -9.45 7.54
CA HIS A 94 11.16 -9.29 7.38
C HIS A 94 10.39 -10.07 8.47
N TYR A 95 10.76 -11.32 8.72
CA TYR A 95 10.18 -12.13 9.79
C TYR A 95 10.34 -11.45 11.16
N SER A 96 11.55 -10.95 11.46
CA SER A 96 11.85 -10.29 12.73
C SER A 96 11.09 -8.98 12.93
N SER A 97 10.70 -8.32 11.85
CA SER A 97 9.86 -7.11 11.89
C SER A 97 8.39 -7.42 12.25
N LYS A 98 7.92 -8.65 11.99
CA LYS A 98 6.53 -9.10 12.23
C LYS A 98 6.39 -9.63 13.67
N LYS A 99 6.29 -8.72 14.64
CA LYS A 99 6.27 -9.07 16.07
C LYS A 99 5.17 -10.06 16.46
N ILE A 100 3.95 -9.87 15.95
CA ILE A 100 2.79 -10.75 16.21
C ILE A 100 3.06 -12.15 15.68
N GLN A 101 3.58 -12.30 14.46
CA GLN A 101 3.93 -13.61 13.89
C GLN A 101 5.00 -14.32 14.73
N GLY A 102 6.00 -13.59 15.21
CA GLY A 102 7.01 -14.16 16.12
C GLY A 102 6.42 -14.68 17.44
N ARG A 103 5.38 -14.02 17.97
CA ARG A 103 4.66 -14.47 19.17
C ARG A 103 3.85 -15.74 18.90
N PHE A 104 3.15 -15.84 17.77
CA PHE A 104 2.45 -17.05 17.36
C PHE A 104 3.41 -18.24 17.21
N ASN A 105 4.51 -18.06 16.47
CA ASN A 105 5.50 -19.12 16.30
C ASN A 105 6.10 -19.59 17.64
N ARG A 106 6.22 -18.68 18.61
CA ARG A 106 6.64 -19.05 19.99
C ARG A 106 5.59 -19.90 20.68
N LEU A 107 4.31 -19.53 20.60
CA LEU A 107 3.21 -20.32 21.17
C LEU A 107 3.15 -21.72 20.55
N GLU A 108 3.22 -21.81 19.24
CA GLU A 108 3.24 -23.08 18.50
C GLU A 108 4.44 -23.95 18.93
N ALA A 109 5.64 -23.37 19.00
CA ALA A 109 6.83 -24.08 19.45
C ALA A 109 6.74 -24.55 20.92
N ILE A 110 6.08 -23.78 21.78
CA ILE A 110 5.78 -24.16 23.18
C ILE A 110 4.85 -25.39 23.18
N MET A 111 3.83 -25.40 22.35
CA MET A 111 2.89 -26.52 22.21
C MET A 111 3.59 -27.76 21.66
N ASP A 112 4.34 -27.66 20.57
CA ASP A 112 5.05 -28.75 19.92
C ASP A 112 6.08 -29.41 20.84
N LYS A 113 6.78 -28.60 21.65
CA LYS A 113 7.76 -29.09 22.62
C LYS A 113 7.15 -29.47 23.96
N ARG A 114 5.82 -29.37 24.14
CA ARG A 114 5.09 -29.62 25.40
C ARG A 114 5.62 -28.81 26.60
N LEU A 115 6.07 -27.56 26.34
CA LEU A 115 6.58 -26.66 27.37
C LEU A 115 5.44 -25.86 28.03
N PHE A 116 4.40 -26.54 28.47
CA PHE A 116 3.11 -25.97 28.88
C PHE A 116 3.21 -24.96 30.06
N SER A 117 4.23 -25.07 30.91
CA SER A 117 4.47 -24.08 31.97
C SER A 117 4.72 -22.65 31.46
N PHE A 118 5.12 -22.51 30.19
CA PHE A 118 5.35 -21.21 29.54
C PHE A 118 4.13 -20.71 28.76
N PHE A 119 3.13 -21.55 28.52
CA PHE A 119 2.00 -21.23 27.62
C PHE A 119 1.17 -20.05 28.11
N GLU A 120 0.71 -20.07 29.36
CA GLU A 120 -0.18 -19.04 29.89
C GLU A 120 0.44 -17.62 29.86
N LYS A 121 1.74 -17.53 30.11
CA LYS A 121 2.46 -16.25 30.03
C LYS A 121 2.57 -15.79 28.58
N ALA A 122 3.02 -16.67 27.67
CA ALA A 122 3.16 -16.37 26.25
C ALA A 122 1.82 -16.03 25.60
N PHE A 123 0.73 -16.70 26.02
CA PHE A 123 -0.62 -16.42 25.58
C PHE A 123 -1.06 -14.99 25.93
N ARG A 124 -0.95 -14.60 27.23
CA ARG A 124 -1.29 -13.24 27.67
C ARG A 124 -0.48 -12.16 26.97
N GLU A 125 0.84 -12.34 26.84
CA GLU A 125 1.70 -11.40 26.13
C GLU A 125 1.29 -11.24 24.66
N THR A 126 0.79 -12.32 24.03
CA THR A 126 0.30 -12.29 22.64
C THR A 126 -1.06 -11.61 22.55
N GLU A 127 -1.96 -11.90 23.48
CA GLU A 127 -3.28 -11.28 23.56
C GLU A 127 -3.18 -9.75 23.76
N GLU A 128 -2.40 -9.30 24.71
CA GLU A 128 -2.12 -7.86 24.93
C GLU A 128 -1.56 -7.21 23.67
N SER A 129 -0.62 -7.87 22.99
CA SER A 129 -0.05 -7.36 21.75
C SER A 129 -1.07 -7.27 20.61
N ILE A 130 -2.07 -8.15 20.54
CA ILE A 130 -3.16 -8.07 19.57
C ILE A 130 -4.10 -6.91 19.93
N GLU A 131 -4.44 -6.74 21.20
CA GLU A 131 -5.31 -5.65 21.64
C GLU A 131 -4.67 -4.27 21.45
N ASP A 132 -3.36 -4.13 21.71
CA ASP A 132 -2.62 -2.90 21.45
C ASP A 132 -2.59 -2.52 19.96
N ASN A 133 -2.75 -3.50 19.09
CA ASN A 133 -2.78 -3.34 17.63
C ASN A 133 -4.18 -3.59 17.04
N PHE A 134 -5.22 -3.24 17.79
CA PHE A 134 -6.63 -3.39 17.38
C PHE A 134 -6.96 -2.74 16.03
N TYR A 135 -6.23 -1.70 15.64
CA TYR A 135 -6.39 -1.01 14.36
C TYR A 135 -5.76 -1.75 13.15
N GLU A 136 -5.01 -2.83 13.36
CA GLU A 136 -4.47 -3.62 12.23
C GLU A 136 -5.56 -4.42 11.51
N SER A 137 -5.44 -4.52 10.19
CA SER A 137 -6.39 -5.24 9.33
C SER A 137 -6.54 -6.71 9.70
N ASP A 138 -5.50 -7.31 10.30
CA ASP A 138 -5.45 -8.72 10.69
C ASP A 138 -5.96 -8.98 12.11
N TYR A 139 -6.49 -7.97 12.82
CA TYR A 139 -6.92 -8.10 14.20
C TYR A 139 -7.81 -9.33 14.46
N TYR A 140 -8.89 -9.48 13.72
CA TYR A 140 -9.84 -10.58 13.91
C TYR A 140 -9.24 -11.94 13.56
N ARG A 141 -8.41 -12.02 12.53
CA ARG A 141 -7.69 -13.25 12.16
C ARG A 141 -6.69 -13.66 13.26
N ASN A 142 -5.97 -12.70 13.80
CA ASN A 142 -5.03 -12.92 14.89
C ASN A 142 -5.75 -13.36 16.18
N LYS A 143 -6.89 -12.75 16.52
CA LYS A 143 -7.73 -13.19 17.66
C LYS A 143 -8.23 -14.61 17.48
N PHE A 144 -8.75 -14.95 16.29
CA PHE A 144 -9.19 -16.31 15.99
C PHE A 144 -8.04 -17.32 16.12
N HIS A 145 -6.87 -17.01 15.55
CA HIS A 145 -5.70 -17.89 15.63
C HIS A 145 -5.26 -18.12 17.09
N LEU A 146 -5.20 -17.03 17.89
CA LEU A 146 -4.86 -17.12 19.31
C LEU A 146 -5.83 -17.99 20.09
N LEU A 147 -7.14 -17.82 19.86
CA LEU A 147 -8.19 -18.63 20.51
C LEU A 147 -8.12 -20.09 20.10
N SER A 148 -7.77 -20.40 18.84
CA SER A 148 -7.58 -21.76 18.34
C SER A 148 -6.40 -22.46 19.05
N LEU A 149 -5.30 -21.76 19.29
CA LEU A 149 -4.17 -22.28 20.07
C LEU A 149 -4.56 -22.52 21.54
N LYS A 150 -5.38 -21.63 22.12
CA LYS A 150 -5.92 -21.84 23.49
C LYS A 150 -6.81 -23.08 23.56
N GLN A 151 -7.68 -23.29 22.59
CA GLN A 151 -8.51 -24.50 22.53
C GLN A 151 -7.66 -25.76 22.48
N ASN A 152 -6.65 -25.81 21.60
CA ASN A 152 -5.74 -26.95 21.52
C ASN A 152 -4.99 -27.20 22.84
N TYR A 153 -4.56 -26.14 23.52
CA TYR A 153 -3.94 -26.24 24.83
C TYR A 153 -4.90 -26.84 25.89
N LEU A 154 -6.14 -26.34 25.93
CA LEU A 154 -7.15 -26.81 26.88
C LEU A 154 -7.51 -28.29 26.63
N ILE A 155 -7.67 -28.69 25.39
CA ILE A 155 -7.95 -30.09 24.99
C ILE A 155 -6.80 -31.01 25.44
N GLN A 156 -5.55 -30.62 25.27
CA GLN A 156 -4.39 -31.41 25.69
C GLN A 156 -4.24 -31.52 27.21
N HIS A 157 -5.00 -30.72 27.98
CA HIS A 157 -5.04 -30.75 29.45
C HIS A 157 -6.37 -31.27 30.01
N ASP A 158 -7.17 -31.96 29.21
CA ASP A 158 -8.47 -32.50 29.58
C ASP A 158 -9.50 -31.47 30.10
N LYS A 159 -9.31 -30.19 29.73
CA LYS A 159 -10.17 -29.06 30.12
C LYS A 159 -11.24 -28.77 29.06
N TYR A 160 -11.95 -29.76 28.62
CA TYR A 160 -12.93 -29.66 27.51
C TYR A 160 -14.05 -28.64 27.79
N TYR A 161 -14.52 -28.53 29.04
CA TYR A 161 -15.58 -27.59 29.40
C TYR A 161 -15.15 -26.13 29.24
N ASP A 162 -13.86 -25.83 29.38
CA ASP A 162 -13.33 -24.49 29.26
C ASP A 162 -13.17 -24.06 27.77
N THR A 163 -13.35 -24.95 26.82
CA THR A 163 -13.24 -24.67 25.40
C THR A 163 -14.46 -23.95 24.83
N ALA A 164 -15.65 -24.07 25.44
CA ALA A 164 -16.89 -23.51 24.92
C ALA A 164 -16.83 -22.00 24.70
N ALA A 165 -16.40 -21.22 25.69
CA ALA A 165 -16.27 -19.78 25.58
C ALA A 165 -15.23 -19.35 24.53
N SER A 166 -14.12 -20.09 24.43
CA SER A 166 -13.10 -19.86 23.40
C SER A 166 -13.63 -20.17 22.00
N SER A 167 -14.49 -21.19 21.85
CA SER A 167 -15.12 -21.53 20.56
C SER A 167 -16.11 -20.46 20.10
N GLU A 168 -16.96 -19.96 20.99
CA GLU A 168 -17.93 -18.91 20.67
C GLU A 168 -17.23 -17.62 20.26
N SER A 169 -16.23 -17.19 21.03
CA SER A 169 -15.40 -16.03 20.68
C SER A 169 -14.61 -16.27 19.39
N GLY A 170 -14.12 -17.48 19.14
CA GLY A 170 -13.47 -17.86 17.89
C GLY A 170 -14.40 -17.73 16.69
N ASN A 171 -15.64 -18.24 16.79
CA ASN A 171 -16.65 -18.11 15.75
C ASN A 171 -16.99 -16.64 15.45
N HIS A 172 -17.12 -15.81 16.49
CA HIS A 172 -17.30 -14.37 16.29
C HIS A 172 -16.15 -13.75 15.49
N ASN A 173 -14.91 -13.97 15.92
CA ASN A 173 -13.75 -13.36 15.27
C ASN A 173 -13.55 -13.84 13.82
N ILE A 174 -13.72 -15.13 13.54
CA ILE A 174 -13.59 -15.61 12.16
C ILE A 174 -14.70 -15.06 11.26
N THR A 175 -15.91 -14.88 11.78
CA THR A 175 -17.03 -14.29 11.05
C THR A 175 -16.75 -12.83 10.72
N MET A 176 -16.25 -12.03 11.68
CA MET A 176 -15.85 -10.64 11.42
C MET A 176 -14.75 -10.57 10.36
N GLY A 177 -13.69 -11.37 10.50
CA GLY A 177 -12.61 -11.43 9.52
C GLY A 177 -13.10 -11.84 8.13
N TYR A 178 -13.98 -12.85 8.05
CA TYR A 178 -14.58 -13.28 6.78
C TYR A 178 -15.33 -12.13 6.07
N PHE A 179 -16.18 -11.41 6.77
CA PHE A 179 -16.92 -10.31 6.15
C PHE A 179 -16.01 -9.17 5.71
N ILE A 180 -15.00 -8.80 6.50
CA ILE A 180 -14.00 -7.80 6.10
C ILE A 180 -13.31 -8.22 4.81
N ASP A 181 -12.79 -9.44 4.75
CA ASP A 181 -12.05 -9.95 3.60
C ASP A 181 -12.91 -10.05 2.35
N VAL A 182 -14.13 -10.58 2.48
CA VAL A 182 -15.02 -10.77 1.36
C VAL A 182 -15.55 -9.45 0.80
N PHE A 183 -15.92 -8.50 1.65
CA PHE A 183 -16.33 -7.17 1.18
C PHE A 183 -15.17 -6.41 0.56
N HIS A 184 -13.99 -6.42 1.18
CA HIS A 184 -12.79 -5.79 0.61
C HIS A 184 -12.44 -6.37 -0.77
N ASN A 185 -12.46 -7.70 -0.92
CA ASN A 185 -12.20 -8.34 -2.20
C ASN A 185 -13.26 -7.99 -3.25
N ASN A 186 -14.55 -7.98 -2.89
CA ASN A 186 -15.62 -7.60 -3.80
C ASN A 186 -15.55 -6.11 -4.18
N TYR A 187 -15.22 -5.23 -3.24
CA TYR A 187 -14.96 -3.82 -3.52
C TYR A 187 -13.88 -3.64 -4.59
N ASN A 188 -12.74 -4.30 -4.45
CA ASN A 188 -11.65 -4.24 -5.42
C ASN A 188 -12.07 -4.83 -6.79
N GLN A 189 -12.81 -5.92 -6.79
CA GLN A 189 -13.32 -6.52 -8.01
C GLN A 189 -14.28 -5.58 -8.75
N LEU A 190 -15.21 -4.95 -8.04
CA LEU A 190 -16.16 -3.99 -8.61
C LEU A 190 -15.45 -2.76 -9.17
N LEU A 191 -14.42 -2.23 -8.50
CA LEU A 191 -13.60 -1.14 -9.04
C LEU A 191 -12.98 -1.51 -10.38
N ILE A 192 -12.31 -2.67 -10.46
CA ILE A 192 -11.68 -3.16 -11.70
C ILE A 192 -12.73 -3.35 -12.82
N GLN A 193 -13.89 -3.91 -12.49
CA GLN A 193 -14.97 -4.11 -13.46
C GLN A 193 -15.52 -2.79 -13.99
N THR A 194 -15.66 -1.78 -13.13
CA THR A 194 -16.08 -0.42 -13.52
C THR A 194 -15.06 0.21 -14.47
N GLU A 195 -13.76 0.11 -14.15
CA GLU A 195 -12.68 0.61 -15.02
C GLU A 195 -12.62 -0.09 -16.38
N LEU A 196 -12.92 -1.39 -16.42
CA LEU A 196 -12.92 -2.21 -17.64
C LEU A 196 -14.26 -2.16 -18.40
N ASN A 197 -15.26 -1.46 -17.89
CA ASN A 197 -16.63 -1.44 -18.42
C ASN A 197 -17.24 -2.84 -18.55
N ALA A 198 -16.88 -3.76 -17.62
CA ALA A 198 -17.31 -5.15 -17.60
C ALA A 198 -18.52 -5.33 -16.69
N ALA A 199 -19.51 -6.11 -17.15
CA ALA A 199 -20.66 -6.45 -16.31
C ALA A 199 -20.22 -7.36 -15.15
N PRO A 200 -20.57 -7.04 -13.88
CA PRO A 200 -20.19 -7.86 -12.75
C PRO A 200 -20.96 -9.19 -12.74
N GLU A 201 -20.24 -10.29 -12.51
CA GLU A 201 -20.85 -11.57 -12.21
C GLU A 201 -21.14 -11.64 -10.68
N ASN A 202 -22.41 -11.42 -10.30
CA ASN A 202 -22.80 -11.10 -8.93
C ASN A 202 -23.41 -12.26 -8.13
N SER A 203 -23.35 -13.50 -8.62
CA SER A 203 -24.00 -14.65 -7.96
C SER A 203 -23.46 -14.94 -6.54
N PHE A 204 -22.15 -14.80 -6.35
CA PHE A 204 -21.51 -14.99 -5.04
C PHE A 204 -21.82 -13.83 -4.10
N MET A 205 -21.71 -12.59 -4.57
CA MET A 205 -21.98 -11.40 -3.77
C MET A 205 -23.41 -11.41 -3.20
N LYS A 206 -24.39 -11.82 -4.00
CA LYS A 206 -25.77 -11.95 -3.52
C LYS A 206 -25.89 -12.88 -2.31
N LYS A 207 -25.23 -14.04 -2.34
CA LYS A 207 -25.23 -14.98 -1.21
C LYS A 207 -24.56 -14.39 0.03
N VAL A 208 -23.48 -13.62 -0.15
CA VAL A 208 -22.79 -12.92 0.95
C VAL A 208 -23.71 -11.87 1.58
N LEU A 209 -24.42 -11.09 0.75
CA LEU A 209 -25.38 -10.09 1.23
C LEU A 209 -26.57 -10.74 1.95
N ASP A 210 -27.11 -11.84 1.43
CA ASP A 210 -28.17 -12.60 2.09
C ASP A 210 -27.72 -13.08 3.48
N PHE A 211 -26.48 -13.58 3.59
CA PHE A 211 -25.91 -14.00 4.87
C PHE A 211 -25.69 -12.80 5.81
N TYR A 212 -25.10 -11.71 5.32
CA TYR A 212 -24.90 -10.49 6.11
C TYR A 212 -26.22 -9.95 6.67
N ASN A 213 -27.25 -9.86 5.83
CA ASN A 213 -28.56 -9.35 6.20
C ASN A 213 -29.35 -10.29 7.16
N SER A 214 -29.05 -11.59 7.14
CA SER A 214 -29.65 -12.56 8.06
C SER A 214 -28.97 -12.62 9.42
N ALA A 215 -27.77 -12.06 9.54
CA ALA A 215 -27.01 -12.11 10.77
C ALA A 215 -27.48 -11.01 11.74
N PRO A 216 -27.40 -11.22 13.08
CA PRO A 216 -27.79 -10.23 14.06
C PRO A 216 -26.95 -8.96 13.93
N ALA A 217 -27.55 -7.80 14.22
CA ALA A 217 -27.05 -6.44 14.02
C ALA A 217 -25.75 -6.04 14.75
N ASN A 218 -24.98 -6.98 15.29
CA ASN A 218 -23.80 -6.73 16.12
C ASN A 218 -22.48 -6.80 15.34
N PHE A 219 -22.49 -6.38 14.06
CA PHE A 219 -21.26 -6.27 13.33
C PHE A 219 -20.40 -5.11 13.84
N ASP A 220 -19.10 -5.37 13.97
CA ASP A 220 -18.12 -4.32 14.24
C ASP A 220 -18.17 -3.21 13.18
N PHE A 221 -17.81 -1.99 13.59
CA PHE A 221 -17.82 -0.84 12.69
C PHE A 221 -16.99 -1.05 11.42
N ARG A 222 -15.87 -1.83 11.46
CA ARG A 222 -15.07 -2.14 10.28
C ARG A 222 -15.83 -2.96 9.25
N VAL A 223 -16.51 -4.03 9.69
CA VAL A 223 -17.35 -4.85 8.81
C VAL A 223 -18.39 -3.95 8.13
N ARG A 224 -19.04 -3.06 8.89
CA ARG A 224 -20.03 -2.13 8.38
C ARG A 224 -19.43 -1.14 7.38
N ILE A 225 -18.25 -0.59 7.65
CA ILE A 225 -17.58 0.32 6.70
C ILE A 225 -17.25 -0.40 5.39
N PHE A 226 -16.67 -1.62 5.44
CA PHE A 226 -16.37 -2.40 4.24
C PHE A 226 -17.62 -2.80 3.48
N TYR A 227 -18.71 -3.13 4.18
CA TYR A 227 -20.02 -3.35 3.57
C TYR A 227 -20.48 -2.10 2.79
N HIS A 228 -20.55 -0.95 3.44
CA HIS A 228 -20.99 0.27 2.79
C HIS A 228 -20.05 0.71 1.65
N ALA A 229 -18.74 0.55 1.80
CA ALA A 229 -17.79 0.81 0.72
C ALA A 229 -18.07 -0.04 -0.52
N THR A 230 -18.38 -1.34 -0.32
CA THR A 230 -18.76 -2.23 -1.41
C THR A 230 -20.07 -1.81 -2.05
N MET A 231 -21.07 -1.44 -1.24
CA MET A 231 -22.39 -1.04 -1.71
C MET A 231 -22.39 0.32 -2.43
N LEU A 232 -21.41 1.20 -2.15
CA LEU A 232 -21.23 2.45 -2.92
C LEU A 232 -21.03 2.18 -4.41
N ILE A 233 -20.30 1.11 -4.74
CA ILE A 233 -20.05 0.75 -6.15
C ILE A 233 -21.17 -0.16 -6.69
N TYR A 234 -21.65 -1.09 -5.85
CA TYR A 234 -22.63 -2.10 -6.25
C TYR A 234 -24.00 -1.51 -6.51
N GLU A 235 -24.51 -0.62 -5.64
CA GLU A 235 -25.82 0.02 -5.74
C GLU A 235 -25.75 1.50 -6.12
N GLY A 236 -24.66 2.18 -5.81
CA GLY A 236 -24.50 3.61 -6.03
C GLY A 236 -25.43 4.49 -5.18
N SER A 237 -25.97 3.95 -4.08
CA SER A 237 -26.95 4.62 -3.24
C SER A 237 -26.34 5.72 -2.35
N ARG A 238 -27.04 6.86 -2.21
CA ARG A 238 -26.65 7.96 -1.31
C ARG A 238 -26.68 7.55 0.15
N GLU A 239 -27.57 6.64 0.53
CA GLU A 239 -27.69 6.14 1.89
C GLU A 239 -26.39 5.48 2.36
N HIS A 240 -25.80 4.63 1.52
CA HIS A 240 -24.51 4.00 1.82
C HIS A 240 -23.37 5.01 1.96
N PHE A 241 -23.39 6.10 1.20
CA PHE A 241 -22.42 7.19 1.35
C PHE A 241 -22.52 7.84 2.73
N TYR A 242 -23.70 8.24 3.16
CA TYR A 242 -23.86 8.93 4.43
C TYR A 242 -23.56 8.02 5.63
N GLU A 243 -23.99 6.75 5.58
CA GLU A 243 -23.67 5.78 6.63
C GLU A 243 -22.17 5.48 6.69
N MET A 244 -21.51 5.28 5.55
CA MET A 244 -20.06 5.08 5.51
C MET A 244 -19.32 6.30 6.04
N LYS A 245 -19.68 7.51 5.57
CA LYS A 245 -19.05 8.77 6.02
C LYS A 245 -19.14 8.90 7.53
N LYS A 246 -20.34 8.72 8.11
CA LYS A 246 -20.58 8.75 9.55
C LYS A 246 -19.70 7.73 10.29
N LEU A 247 -19.71 6.47 9.87
CA LEU A 247 -18.92 5.42 10.51
C LEU A 247 -17.42 5.69 10.45
N VAL A 248 -16.91 6.21 9.32
CA VAL A 248 -15.51 6.59 9.18
C VAL A 248 -15.17 7.76 10.11
N GLU A 249 -15.97 8.82 10.15
CA GLU A 249 -15.74 9.98 11.01
C GLU A 249 -15.74 9.61 12.51
N GLU A 250 -16.72 8.80 12.95
CA GLU A 250 -16.82 8.35 14.34
C GLU A 250 -15.66 7.45 14.77
N ASN A 251 -15.02 6.74 13.84
CA ASN A 251 -14.01 5.73 14.14
C ASN A 251 -12.63 6.01 13.52
N ILE A 252 -12.40 7.19 12.96
CA ILE A 252 -11.19 7.51 12.18
C ILE A 252 -9.88 7.22 12.94
N MET A 253 -9.86 7.46 14.25
CA MET A 253 -8.69 7.22 15.10
C MET A 253 -8.46 5.74 15.43
N ARG A 254 -9.44 4.88 15.16
CA ARG A 254 -9.41 3.44 15.39
C ARG A 254 -9.09 2.64 14.11
N LEU A 255 -8.92 3.34 12.98
CA LEU A 255 -8.55 2.77 11.69
C LEU A 255 -7.04 2.88 11.48
N SER A 256 -6.45 1.88 10.84
CA SER A 256 -5.07 1.96 10.37
C SER A 256 -4.90 3.08 9.33
N HIS A 257 -3.66 3.51 9.10
CA HIS A 257 -3.38 4.53 8.08
C HIS A 257 -3.89 4.10 6.69
N GLY A 258 -3.66 2.84 6.31
CA GLY A 258 -4.13 2.29 5.03
C GLY A 258 -5.66 2.25 4.92
N GLU A 259 -6.36 1.85 5.99
CA GLU A 259 -7.83 1.88 6.02
C GLU A 259 -8.39 3.30 5.90
N ARG A 260 -7.82 4.27 6.64
CA ARG A 260 -8.22 5.69 6.51
C ARG A 260 -8.08 6.18 5.08
N TYR A 261 -6.92 5.91 4.46
CA TYR A 261 -6.67 6.29 3.07
C TYR A 261 -7.70 5.66 2.13
N ASN A 262 -7.88 4.35 2.18
CA ASN A 262 -8.79 3.62 1.29
C ASN A 262 -10.24 4.08 1.43
N PHE A 263 -10.73 4.25 2.66
CA PHE A 263 -12.12 4.64 2.88
C PHE A 263 -12.39 6.10 2.49
N LEU A 264 -11.45 7.00 2.75
CA LEU A 264 -11.58 8.39 2.33
C LEU A 264 -11.48 8.53 0.81
N VAL A 265 -10.62 7.75 0.15
CA VAL A 265 -10.55 7.69 -1.33
C VAL A 265 -11.87 7.13 -1.91
N ALA A 266 -12.44 6.09 -1.30
CA ALA A 266 -13.73 5.54 -1.74
C ALA A 266 -14.86 6.58 -1.64
N LEU A 267 -14.94 7.31 -0.53
CA LEU A 267 -15.91 8.38 -0.33
C LEU A 267 -15.70 9.53 -1.34
N SER A 268 -14.45 9.97 -1.54
CA SER A 268 -14.11 11.00 -2.52
C SER A 268 -14.45 10.58 -3.95
N GLY A 269 -14.14 9.33 -4.32
CA GLY A 269 -14.48 8.77 -5.64
C GLY A 269 -15.98 8.73 -5.89
N TYR A 270 -16.77 8.34 -4.88
CA TYR A 270 -18.22 8.38 -4.97
C TYR A 270 -18.75 9.81 -5.17
N CYS A 271 -18.21 10.77 -4.43
CA CYS A 271 -18.58 12.19 -4.58
C CYS A 271 -18.31 12.69 -6.00
N TYR A 272 -17.13 12.35 -6.56
CA TYR A 272 -16.81 12.70 -7.94
C TYR A 272 -17.82 12.14 -8.96
N ILE A 273 -18.17 10.85 -8.84
CA ILE A 273 -19.17 10.21 -9.71
C ILE A 273 -20.52 10.92 -9.62
N LYS A 274 -21.00 11.19 -8.39
CA LYS A 274 -22.30 11.86 -8.18
C LYS A 274 -22.31 13.30 -8.67
N TYR A 275 -21.19 14.00 -8.59
CA TYR A 275 -21.04 15.32 -9.19
C TYR A 275 -21.12 15.27 -10.72
N GLU A 276 -20.44 14.34 -11.37
CA GLU A 276 -20.51 14.15 -12.83
C GLU A 276 -21.93 13.71 -13.30
N GLU A 277 -22.70 13.05 -12.43
CA GLU A 277 -24.13 12.75 -12.64
C GLU A 277 -25.05 13.96 -12.41
N GLY A 278 -24.51 15.14 -12.06
CA GLY A 278 -25.25 16.39 -11.91
C GLY A 278 -25.67 16.73 -10.47
N SER A 279 -25.15 16.02 -9.46
CA SER A 279 -25.45 16.29 -8.05
C SER A 279 -24.41 17.25 -7.45
N GLU A 280 -24.61 18.56 -7.60
CA GLU A 280 -23.63 19.61 -7.24
C GLU A 280 -23.20 19.59 -5.78
N GLU A 281 -24.05 19.14 -4.86
CA GLU A 281 -23.74 19.03 -3.42
C GLU A 281 -22.51 18.16 -3.13
N PHE A 282 -22.27 17.12 -3.95
CA PHE A 282 -21.15 16.21 -3.77
C PHE A 282 -19.79 16.81 -4.11
N LEU A 283 -19.75 17.89 -4.88
CA LEU A 283 -18.52 18.63 -5.15
C LEU A 283 -17.91 19.19 -3.85
N LYS A 284 -18.76 19.72 -2.95
CA LYS A 284 -18.32 20.22 -1.65
C LYS A 284 -17.82 19.10 -0.75
N TYR A 285 -18.53 17.98 -0.68
CA TYR A 285 -18.11 16.82 0.12
C TYR A 285 -16.76 16.26 -0.39
N GLU A 286 -16.57 16.18 -1.70
CA GLU A 286 -15.29 15.73 -2.28
C GLU A 286 -14.13 16.62 -1.79
N PHE A 287 -14.28 17.95 -1.87
CA PHE A 287 -13.25 18.87 -1.43
C PHE A 287 -12.98 18.79 0.08
N GLU A 288 -14.01 18.71 0.90
CA GLU A 288 -13.88 18.56 2.36
C GLU A 288 -13.10 17.30 2.73
N ILE A 289 -13.39 16.17 2.07
CA ILE A 289 -12.66 14.90 2.26
C ILE A 289 -11.19 15.04 1.81
N CYS A 290 -10.94 15.57 0.62
CA CYS A 290 -9.59 15.78 0.10
C CYS A 290 -8.77 16.70 1.01
N ARG A 291 -9.35 17.79 1.46
CA ARG A 291 -8.72 18.74 2.40
C ARG A 291 -8.40 18.06 3.72
N TYR A 292 -9.35 17.32 4.30
CA TYR A 292 -9.13 16.56 5.52
C TYR A 292 -7.95 15.57 5.37
N MET A 293 -7.88 14.85 4.24
CA MET A 293 -6.78 13.93 3.96
C MET A 293 -5.42 14.65 3.94
N ILE A 294 -5.34 15.79 3.27
CA ILE A 294 -4.10 16.58 3.18
C ILE A 294 -3.70 17.16 4.52
N ASP A 295 -4.64 17.74 5.27
CA ASP A 295 -4.38 18.37 6.56
C ASP A 295 -3.94 17.37 7.64
N ASN A 296 -4.34 16.10 7.52
CA ASN A 296 -3.99 15.02 8.44
C ASN A 296 -2.89 14.07 7.92
N GLY A 297 -2.25 14.39 6.80
CA GLY A 297 -1.17 13.56 6.25
C GLY A 297 -1.60 12.21 5.70
N ILE A 298 -2.88 12.04 5.34
CA ILE A 298 -3.47 10.79 4.81
C ILE A 298 -3.51 10.88 3.28
N PHE A 299 -2.36 10.89 2.63
CA PHE A 299 -2.30 11.13 1.17
C PHE A 299 -1.48 10.09 0.39
N ASN A 300 -1.04 9.03 1.05
CA ASN A 300 -0.35 7.91 0.41
C ASN A 300 -0.65 6.60 1.14
N PHE A 301 -0.40 5.49 0.47
CA PHE A 301 -0.39 4.19 1.11
C PHE A 301 0.74 4.11 2.14
N GLU A 302 0.53 3.35 3.20
CA GLU A 302 1.53 2.99 4.18
C GLU A 302 2.80 2.49 3.47
N ASN A 303 3.95 3.12 3.77
CA ASN A 303 5.25 2.88 3.13
C ASN A 303 5.42 3.35 1.66
N ALA A 304 4.45 4.01 1.05
CA ALA A 304 4.67 4.64 -0.24
C ALA A 304 5.51 5.91 -0.08
N PRO A 305 6.65 6.04 -0.79
CA PRO A 305 7.54 7.18 -0.61
C PRO A 305 7.00 8.47 -1.25
N ASN A 306 6.04 8.35 -2.16
CA ASN A 306 5.51 9.46 -2.96
C ASN A 306 3.99 9.51 -2.91
N ILE A 307 3.43 10.70 -3.19
CA ILE A 307 2.00 10.86 -3.44
C ILE A 307 1.67 10.25 -4.81
N ASP A 308 0.54 9.56 -4.90
CA ASP A 308 0.01 9.08 -6.18
C ASP A 308 -0.36 10.25 -7.10
N GLY A 309 0.00 10.15 -8.38
CA GLY A 309 -0.23 11.23 -9.34
C GLY A 309 -1.72 11.52 -9.57
N SER A 310 -2.55 10.48 -9.63
CA SER A 310 -4.00 10.63 -9.81
C SER A 310 -4.65 11.27 -8.59
N PHE A 311 -4.22 10.88 -7.39
CA PHE A 311 -4.67 11.52 -6.14
C PHE A 311 -4.28 13.01 -6.11
N TYR A 312 -3.01 13.35 -6.41
CA TYR A 312 -2.56 14.74 -6.48
C TYR A 312 -3.40 15.57 -7.46
N ARG A 313 -3.63 15.03 -8.66
CA ARG A 313 -4.49 15.66 -9.67
C ARG A 313 -5.91 15.88 -9.13
N ASN A 314 -6.53 14.86 -8.60
CA ASN A 314 -7.93 14.90 -8.13
C ASN A 314 -8.11 15.92 -7.00
N VAL A 315 -7.19 16.00 -6.04
CA VAL A 315 -7.21 17.01 -4.97
C VAL A 315 -7.11 18.42 -5.55
N ALA A 316 -6.19 18.67 -6.48
CA ALA A 316 -6.05 19.97 -7.12
C ALA A 316 -7.33 20.36 -7.90
N LEU A 317 -7.89 19.43 -8.68
CA LEU A 317 -9.11 19.66 -9.46
C LEU A 317 -10.33 19.91 -8.56
N SER A 318 -10.48 19.14 -7.49
CA SER A 318 -11.57 19.32 -6.53
C SER A 318 -11.54 20.71 -5.90
N ALA A 319 -10.37 21.17 -5.45
CA ALA A 319 -10.21 22.53 -4.91
C ALA A 319 -10.54 23.61 -5.94
N VAL A 320 -10.04 23.47 -7.18
CA VAL A 320 -10.29 24.42 -8.27
C VAL A 320 -11.78 24.47 -8.64
N LYS A 321 -12.46 23.32 -8.70
CA LYS A 321 -13.90 23.26 -8.99
C LYS A 321 -14.74 23.93 -7.88
N ASN A 322 -14.28 23.87 -6.62
CA ASN A 322 -14.91 24.52 -5.48
C ASN A 322 -14.55 26.01 -5.34
N ASN A 323 -13.83 26.61 -6.29
CA ASN A 323 -13.33 27.98 -6.28
C ASN A 323 -12.34 28.29 -5.14
N GLU A 324 -11.72 27.30 -4.54
CA GLU A 324 -10.72 27.40 -3.48
C GLU A 324 -9.32 27.64 -4.09
N TYR A 325 -9.20 28.70 -4.88
CA TYR A 325 -8.03 28.95 -5.74
C TYR A 325 -6.73 29.14 -4.98
N GLU A 326 -6.73 29.88 -3.87
CA GLU A 326 -5.52 30.10 -3.07
C GLU A 326 -5.02 28.79 -2.45
N TRP A 327 -5.95 28.00 -1.91
CA TRP A 327 -5.64 26.70 -1.34
C TRP A 327 -5.13 25.75 -2.42
N ALA A 328 -5.78 25.70 -3.59
CA ALA A 328 -5.37 24.88 -4.72
C ALA A 328 -3.93 25.19 -5.16
N LEU A 329 -3.62 26.46 -5.36
CA LEU A 329 -2.26 26.88 -5.78
C LEU A 329 -1.22 26.55 -4.70
N GLY A 330 -1.56 26.76 -3.43
CA GLY A 330 -0.73 26.38 -2.29
C GLY A 330 -0.44 24.88 -2.26
N PHE A 331 -1.46 24.04 -2.43
CA PHE A 331 -1.33 22.59 -2.52
C PHE A 331 -0.46 22.17 -3.71
N ILE A 332 -0.76 22.67 -4.92
CA ILE A 332 -0.03 22.34 -6.15
C ILE A 332 1.47 22.58 -5.99
N ASN A 333 1.85 23.74 -5.44
CA ASN A 333 3.26 24.10 -5.27
C ASN A 333 3.93 23.31 -4.12
N LYS A 334 3.27 23.18 -2.98
CA LYS A 334 3.81 22.52 -1.78
C LYS A 334 4.10 21.03 -2.03
N PHE A 335 3.17 20.32 -2.66
CA PHE A 335 3.25 18.87 -2.84
C PHE A 335 3.86 18.41 -4.16
N ARG A 336 4.30 19.33 -5.04
CA ARG A 336 4.99 19.00 -6.29
C ARG A 336 6.14 18.02 -6.10
N TYR A 337 6.97 18.24 -5.09
CA TYR A 337 8.16 17.41 -4.84
C TYR A 337 7.88 16.11 -4.10
N SER A 338 6.66 15.92 -3.64
CA SER A 338 6.18 14.63 -3.10
C SER A 338 5.75 13.64 -4.19
N LEU A 339 5.68 14.07 -5.45
CA LEU A 339 5.46 13.20 -6.61
C LEU A 339 6.76 12.51 -7.04
N ASP A 340 6.64 11.28 -7.56
CA ASP A 340 7.77 10.59 -8.20
C ASP A 340 8.36 11.44 -9.33
N MET A 341 9.68 11.47 -9.44
CA MET A 341 10.41 12.31 -10.40
C MET A 341 9.98 12.11 -11.86
N LYS A 342 9.57 10.86 -12.22
CA LYS A 342 9.19 10.51 -13.60
C LYS A 342 7.84 11.11 -14.03
N ILE A 343 6.92 11.31 -13.08
CA ILE A 343 5.55 11.78 -13.34
C ILE A 343 5.31 13.21 -12.83
N ARG A 344 6.23 13.74 -12.04
CA ARG A 344 6.13 15.05 -11.36
C ARG A 344 5.74 16.20 -12.27
N GLU A 345 6.50 16.38 -13.35
CA GLU A 345 6.29 17.52 -14.25
C GLU A 345 4.95 17.43 -14.98
N HIS A 346 4.53 16.22 -15.36
CA HIS A 346 3.25 15.98 -16.00
C HIS A 346 2.08 16.39 -15.11
N TYR A 347 1.98 15.84 -13.89
CA TYR A 347 0.86 16.15 -12.99
C TYR A 347 0.88 17.56 -12.44
N TYR A 348 2.07 18.14 -12.25
CA TYR A 348 2.21 19.54 -11.88
C TYR A 348 1.66 20.48 -12.97
N LEU A 349 2.07 20.29 -14.22
CA LEU A 349 1.56 21.07 -15.35
C LEU A 349 0.05 20.85 -15.56
N TYR A 350 -0.41 19.62 -15.43
CA TYR A 350 -1.84 19.29 -15.53
C TYR A 350 -2.67 20.12 -14.55
N ALA A 351 -2.31 20.13 -13.28
CA ALA A 351 -3.00 20.89 -12.25
C ALA A 351 -2.95 22.42 -12.49
N LEU A 352 -1.80 22.94 -12.96
CA LEU A 352 -1.66 24.36 -13.28
C LEU A 352 -2.47 24.79 -14.50
N ILE A 353 -2.62 23.93 -15.50
CA ILE A 353 -3.45 24.23 -16.68
C ILE A 353 -4.90 24.42 -16.24
N GLU A 354 -5.46 23.45 -15.52
CA GLU A 354 -6.85 23.50 -15.04
C GLU A 354 -7.06 24.75 -14.13
N TYR A 355 -6.13 24.98 -13.20
CA TYR A 355 -6.17 26.16 -12.35
C TYR A 355 -6.24 27.46 -13.18
N ASN A 356 -5.34 27.63 -14.18
CA ASN A 356 -5.28 28.87 -14.96
C ASN A 356 -6.50 29.03 -15.91
N ILE A 357 -7.05 27.94 -16.42
CA ILE A 357 -8.31 27.98 -17.19
C ILE A 357 -9.46 28.50 -16.31
N LYS A 358 -9.59 27.98 -15.10
CA LYS A 358 -10.66 28.36 -14.17
C LYS A 358 -10.59 29.80 -13.72
N ILE A 359 -9.40 30.34 -13.45
CA ILE A 359 -9.21 31.75 -13.13
C ILE A 359 -9.16 32.65 -14.37
N LYS A 360 -9.46 32.10 -15.58
CA LYS A 360 -9.47 32.79 -16.87
C LYS A 360 -8.12 33.39 -17.29
N ASN A 361 -7.01 32.84 -16.79
CA ASN A 361 -5.66 33.20 -17.20
C ASN A 361 -5.20 32.35 -18.39
N PHE A 362 -5.88 32.49 -19.53
CA PHE A 362 -5.68 31.66 -20.71
C PHE A 362 -4.27 31.78 -21.30
N GLY A 363 -3.66 32.95 -21.20
CA GLY A 363 -2.27 33.16 -21.67
C GLY A 363 -1.25 32.32 -20.90
N GLN A 364 -1.44 32.12 -19.59
CA GLN A 364 -0.58 31.26 -18.78
C GLN A 364 -0.92 29.78 -19.01
N ALA A 365 -2.21 29.44 -19.15
CA ALA A 365 -2.65 28.10 -19.49
C ALA A 365 -2.02 27.62 -20.80
N SER A 366 -2.02 28.46 -21.85
CA SER A 366 -1.38 28.18 -23.15
C SER A 366 0.12 27.87 -23.01
N LYS A 367 0.85 28.62 -22.17
CA LYS A 367 2.28 28.37 -21.93
C LYS A 367 2.53 27.02 -21.26
N TYR A 368 1.64 26.57 -20.38
CA TYR A 368 1.75 25.25 -19.73
C TYR A 368 1.32 24.13 -20.69
N LEU A 369 0.28 24.33 -21.50
CA LEU A 369 -0.13 23.38 -22.55
C LEU A 369 1.02 23.09 -23.52
N ALA A 370 1.78 24.11 -23.92
CA ALA A 370 2.93 23.93 -24.82
C ALA A 370 4.09 23.09 -24.17
N LYS A 371 4.10 22.92 -22.86
CA LYS A 371 5.15 22.17 -22.14
C LYS A 371 4.73 20.75 -21.75
N ILE A 372 3.40 20.47 -21.62
CA ILE A 372 2.93 19.17 -21.18
C ILE A 372 3.17 18.12 -22.27
N LYS A 373 3.74 16.97 -21.86
CA LYS A 373 3.95 15.85 -22.78
C LYS A 373 2.76 14.91 -22.74
N HIS A 374 2.33 14.41 -23.88
CA HIS A 374 1.24 13.45 -24.04
C HIS A 374 1.65 12.04 -23.58
N SER A 375 1.79 11.84 -22.26
CA SER A 375 2.34 10.58 -21.71
C SER A 375 1.28 9.49 -21.52
N PHE A 376 0.01 9.87 -21.28
CA PHE A 376 -1.08 8.94 -20.98
C PHE A 376 -2.25 9.13 -21.95
N VAL A 377 -2.88 8.00 -22.35
CA VAL A 377 -3.99 8.03 -23.36
C VAL A 377 -5.18 8.84 -22.85
N ILE A 378 -5.57 8.65 -21.59
CA ILE A 378 -6.73 9.35 -20.98
C ILE A 378 -6.47 10.87 -20.92
N ASP A 379 -5.27 11.28 -20.62
CA ASP A 379 -4.92 12.70 -20.52
C ASP A 379 -4.91 13.41 -21.88
N LYS A 380 -4.70 12.67 -22.99
CA LYS A 380 -4.72 13.25 -24.34
C LYS A 380 -6.06 13.92 -24.66
N ILE A 381 -7.16 13.28 -24.31
CA ILE A 381 -8.51 13.82 -24.56
C ILE A 381 -8.70 15.13 -23.77
N GLN A 382 -8.31 15.13 -22.50
CA GLN A 382 -8.45 16.31 -21.66
C GLN A 382 -7.53 17.45 -22.09
N ILE A 383 -6.30 17.14 -22.50
CA ILE A 383 -5.37 18.14 -23.02
C ILE A 383 -5.93 18.76 -24.33
N LYS A 384 -6.44 17.96 -25.24
CA LYS A 384 -7.11 18.47 -26.46
C LYS A 384 -8.31 19.35 -26.12
N ARG A 385 -9.12 18.97 -25.15
CA ARG A 385 -10.24 19.80 -24.66
C ARG A 385 -9.75 21.16 -24.15
N TRP A 386 -8.69 21.19 -23.39
CA TRP A 386 -8.09 22.45 -22.89
C TRP A 386 -7.49 23.28 -24.02
N GLU A 387 -6.83 22.67 -25.00
CA GLU A 387 -6.33 23.36 -26.19
C GLU A 387 -7.48 24.05 -26.92
N LEU A 388 -8.62 23.38 -27.13
CA LEU A 388 -9.82 23.97 -27.73
C LEU A 388 -10.35 25.14 -26.93
N ILE A 389 -10.51 24.99 -25.60
CA ILE A 389 -11.00 26.06 -24.71
C ILE A 389 -10.08 27.28 -24.79
N VAL A 390 -8.76 27.07 -24.61
CA VAL A 390 -7.78 28.17 -24.56
C VAL A 390 -7.70 28.88 -25.91
N ASN A 391 -7.68 28.15 -27.03
CA ASN A 391 -7.67 28.76 -28.36
C ASN A 391 -8.95 29.57 -28.64
N TYR A 392 -10.12 29.06 -28.23
CA TYR A 392 -11.39 29.77 -28.37
C TYR A 392 -11.39 31.08 -27.56
N GLU A 393 -11.07 31.03 -26.31
CA GLU A 393 -11.06 32.19 -25.39
C GLU A 393 -9.99 33.25 -25.74
N MET A 394 -8.90 32.82 -26.37
CA MET A 394 -7.84 33.71 -26.86
C MET A 394 -8.12 34.23 -28.30
N HIS A 395 -9.29 33.96 -28.87
CA HIS A 395 -9.65 34.30 -30.26
C HIS A 395 -8.69 33.73 -31.33
N GLY A 396 -8.06 32.59 -31.01
CA GLY A 396 -7.12 31.90 -31.90
C GLY A 396 -7.83 31.04 -32.96
N PHE A 397 -8.88 31.54 -33.62
CA PHE A 397 -9.75 30.76 -34.51
C PHE A 397 -9.02 30.10 -35.68
N ASN A 398 -7.91 30.68 -36.13
CA ASN A 398 -7.10 30.13 -37.22
C ASN A 398 -6.37 28.82 -36.83
N SER A 399 -6.16 28.57 -35.54
CA SER A 399 -5.49 27.36 -35.02
C SER A 399 -6.48 26.23 -34.67
N LEU A 400 -7.77 26.52 -34.54
CA LEU A 400 -8.78 25.52 -34.13
C LEU A 400 -8.86 24.28 -35.04
N PRO A 401 -8.81 24.39 -36.41
CA PRO A 401 -8.81 23.21 -37.26
C PRO A 401 -7.66 22.22 -36.96
N TYR A 402 -6.48 22.73 -36.64
CA TYR A 402 -5.30 21.91 -36.35
C TYR A 402 -5.34 21.26 -34.96
N VAL A 403 -6.25 21.69 -34.09
CA VAL A 403 -6.45 21.09 -32.75
C VAL A 403 -7.51 19.98 -32.79
N ILE A 404 -8.44 20.05 -33.75
CA ILE A 404 -9.51 19.08 -33.90
C ILE A 404 -9.05 17.80 -34.62
N ASP A 405 -8.10 17.90 -35.57
CA ASP A 405 -7.43 16.78 -36.20
C ASP A 405 -6.41 16.10 -35.26
#